data_447e99e939929bcb1de56b83af1244b2
#
_entry.id   447e99e939929bcb1de56b83af1244b2
#
_cell.length_a   1.000
_cell.length_b   1.000
_cell.length_c   1.000
_cell.angle_alpha   90.00
_cell.angle_beta   90.00
_cell.angle_gamma   90.00
#
_symmetry.space_group_name_H-M   'P 1'
#
loop_
_entity.id
_entity.type
_entity.pdbx_description
1 polymer ?
#
loop_
_entity_poly.entity_id
_entity_poly.type
_entity_poly.pdbx_seq_one_letter_code
_entity_poly.pdbx_strand_id
1 'polypeptide(L)'
;HVVQVIDGGSVSKITDIKQATLEAVRNPIGTQALSKLVHEGDKVALIVSDITRTWSRTKDYLPAVVEELNNSGIPDADIFVIIATGTHRDNDDEEKRLILGDALFARLQVFDHDAYGSEANVFLGTTSRGTPVYIDKRAVEADKVILTGGITTHLFAGFGGGRKSVMPGLAGVETIKHNHLLALTDEVGGGVNQETYLTKIEGNRVSEDMCEVCAFLNPCFLVNSIMDAEGDFVRIVAGHWYDAWYAGTQE
;
A
#
# COMPACT_ATOMS: atom_id res chain seq x y z
N HIS A 1 -32.22 -25.75 -0.38
CA HIS A 1 -31.43 -26.69 -1.19
C HIS A 1 -30.19 -25.95 -1.67
N VAL A 2 -28.99 -26.45 -1.35
CA VAL A 2 -27.73 -26.00 -1.97
C VAL A 2 -27.69 -26.65 -3.35
N VAL A 3 -27.63 -25.82 -4.41
CA VAL A 3 -27.65 -26.30 -5.80
C VAL A 3 -26.21 -26.53 -6.30
N GLN A 4 -25.29 -25.66 -5.85
CA GLN A 4 -23.86 -25.75 -6.23
C GLN A 4 -23.03 -25.04 -5.17
N VAL A 5 -21.86 -25.61 -4.86
CA VAL A 5 -20.77 -24.95 -4.12
C VAL A 5 -19.69 -24.60 -5.13
N ILE A 6 -19.32 -23.33 -5.18
CA ILE A 6 -18.20 -22.86 -6.00
C ILE A 6 -17.06 -22.56 -5.04
N ASP A 7 -16.03 -23.39 -5.09
CA ASP A 7 -14.79 -23.18 -4.36
C ASP A 7 -13.73 -22.59 -5.27
N GLY A 8 -12.84 -21.80 -4.70
CA GLY A 8 -11.63 -21.35 -5.38
C GLY A 8 -10.75 -22.55 -5.76
N GLY A 9 -9.97 -22.42 -6.84
CA GLY A 9 -8.97 -23.43 -7.21
C GLY A 9 -7.92 -23.58 -6.10
N SER A 10 -7.30 -24.76 -6.01
CA SER A 10 -6.16 -24.96 -5.12
C SER A 10 -4.95 -24.16 -5.65
N VAL A 11 -4.35 -23.34 -4.80
CA VAL A 11 -3.13 -22.59 -5.11
C VAL A 11 -1.98 -23.06 -4.23
N SER A 12 -0.75 -22.98 -4.74
CA SER A 12 0.44 -23.34 -3.95
C SER A 12 0.66 -22.29 -2.87
N LYS A 13 0.81 -22.73 -1.62
CA LYS A 13 1.06 -21.85 -0.46
C LYS A 13 2.55 -21.62 -0.26
N ILE A 14 2.93 -20.40 0.11
CA ILE A 14 4.29 -20.06 0.50
C ILE A 14 4.50 -20.57 1.92
N THR A 15 5.49 -21.45 2.11
CA THR A 15 5.86 -22.00 3.43
C THR A 15 7.01 -21.24 4.10
N ASP A 16 7.92 -20.65 3.32
CA ASP A 16 9.01 -19.78 3.81
C ASP A 16 8.79 -18.35 3.32
N ILE A 17 8.07 -17.59 4.14
CA ILE A 17 7.70 -16.20 3.84
C ILE A 17 8.93 -15.31 3.74
N LYS A 18 9.92 -15.51 4.62
CA LYS A 18 11.17 -14.75 4.61
C LYS A 18 11.91 -14.94 3.29
N GLN A 19 12.13 -16.20 2.88
CA GLN A 19 12.84 -16.50 1.65
C GLN A 19 12.09 -15.97 0.42
N ALA A 20 10.77 -16.15 0.37
CA ALA A 20 9.94 -15.65 -0.72
C ALA A 20 9.99 -14.11 -0.82
N THR A 21 10.01 -13.41 0.32
CA THR A 21 10.14 -11.94 0.35
C THR A 21 11.50 -11.50 -0.16
N LEU A 22 12.59 -12.11 0.33
CA LEU A 22 13.95 -11.79 -0.13
C LEU A 22 14.11 -12.05 -1.64
N GLU A 23 13.53 -13.14 -2.14
CA GLU A 23 13.55 -13.44 -3.57
C GLU A 23 12.79 -12.39 -4.38
N ALA A 24 11.60 -11.97 -3.92
CA ALA A 24 10.80 -10.95 -4.59
C ALA A 24 11.50 -9.58 -4.63
N VAL A 25 12.13 -9.13 -3.53
CA VAL A 25 12.81 -7.82 -3.50
C VAL A 25 14.15 -7.81 -4.25
N ARG A 26 14.75 -8.97 -4.47
CA ARG A 26 15.99 -9.14 -5.25
C ARG A 26 15.73 -9.35 -6.76
N ASN A 27 14.57 -9.88 -7.12
CA ASN A 27 14.12 -10.12 -8.49
C ASN A 27 12.78 -9.42 -8.76
N PRO A 28 12.73 -8.07 -8.65
CA PRO A 28 11.49 -7.32 -8.67
C PRO A 28 10.92 -7.16 -10.08
N ILE A 29 9.63 -6.81 -10.12
CA ILE A 29 8.89 -6.52 -11.35
C ILE A 29 9.03 -5.04 -11.71
N GLY A 30 9.40 -4.72 -12.94
CA GLY A 30 9.38 -3.37 -13.48
C GLY A 30 10.43 -2.38 -12.95
N THR A 31 11.39 -2.85 -12.13
CA THR A 31 12.46 -2.00 -11.59
C THR A 31 13.69 -2.83 -11.21
N GLN A 32 14.72 -2.19 -10.67
CA GLN A 32 15.92 -2.84 -10.15
C GLN A 32 15.67 -3.44 -8.75
N ALA A 33 16.54 -4.37 -8.32
CA ALA A 33 16.54 -4.91 -6.96
C ALA A 33 16.55 -3.78 -5.92
N LEU A 34 15.85 -3.99 -4.79
CA LEU A 34 15.72 -2.99 -3.72
C LEU A 34 17.09 -2.45 -3.29
N SER A 35 18.10 -3.34 -3.14
CA SER A 35 19.47 -2.99 -2.78
C SER A 35 20.21 -2.08 -3.79
N LYS A 36 19.64 -1.88 -5.00
CA LYS A 36 20.19 -0.97 -6.02
C LYS A 36 19.47 0.38 -6.06
N LEU A 37 18.36 0.50 -5.37
CA LEU A 37 17.54 1.71 -5.33
C LEU A 37 17.82 2.56 -4.08
N VAL A 38 18.38 1.96 -3.03
CA VAL A 38 18.70 2.63 -1.77
C VAL A 38 20.21 2.81 -1.62
N HIS A 39 20.62 3.89 -0.95
CA HIS A 39 22.04 4.23 -0.75
C HIS A 39 22.27 4.64 0.71
N GLU A 40 23.46 4.42 1.23
CA GLU A 40 23.85 4.87 2.57
C GLU A 40 23.53 6.35 2.76
N GLY A 41 22.83 6.67 3.84
CA GLY A 41 22.36 8.01 4.18
C GLY A 41 20.94 8.33 3.74
N ASP A 42 20.31 7.51 2.88
CA ASP A 42 18.90 7.69 2.52
C ASP A 42 18.00 7.52 3.76
N LYS A 43 17.02 8.41 3.92
CA LYS A 43 15.90 8.25 4.86
C LYS A 43 14.78 7.48 4.18
N VAL A 44 14.45 6.31 4.72
CA VAL A 44 13.49 5.37 4.12
C VAL A 44 12.20 5.37 4.90
N ALA A 45 11.10 5.76 4.24
CA ALA A 45 9.75 5.64 4.75
C ALA A 45 9.13 4.30 4.32
N LEU A 46 8.81 3.44 5.28
CA LEU A 46 8.02 2.23 5.07
C LEU A 46 6.55 2.53 5.32
N ILE A 47 5.74 2.42 4.28
CA ILE A 47 4.31 2.69 4.37
C ILE A 47 3.59 1.37 4.60
N VAL A 48 2.91 1.24 5.73
CA VAL A 48 2.19 0.02 6.12
C VAL A 48 0.70 0.31 6.31
N SER A 49 -0.12 -0.69 6.09
CA SER A 49 -1.57 -0.57 6.34
C SER A 49 -1.88 -0.56 7.84
N ASP A 50 -3.01 0.05 8.21
CA ASP A 50 -3.50 0.14 9.59
C ASP A 50 -4.07 -1.19 10.13
N ILE A 51 -4.54 -1.18 11.38
CA ILE A 51 -5.09 -2.35 12.07
C ILE A 51 -6.24 -3.03 11.32
N THR A 52 -6.99 -2.30 10.51
CA THR A 52 -8.12 -2.86 9.73
C THR A 52 -7.66 -3.78 8.59
N ARG A 53 -6.36 -3.86 8.33
CA ARG A 53 -5.75 -4.65 7.25
C ARG A 53 -4.73 -5.68 7.74
N THR A 54 -4.83 -6.12 9.01
CA THR A 54 -3.94 -7.16 9.58
C THR A 54 -3.99 -8.49 8.82
N TRP A 55 -5.06 -8.74 8.05
CA TRP A 55 -5.15 -9.88 7.14
C TRP A 55 -4.03 -9.92 6.09
N SER A 56 -3.43 -8.77 5.73
CA SER A 56 -2.28 -8.70 4.83
C SER A 56 -0.98 -9.25 5.44
N ARG A 57 -0.98 -9.53 6.76
CA ARG A 57 0.09 -10.15 7.53
C ARG A 57 1.45 -9.46 7.34
N THR A 58 1.45 -8.12 7.33
CA THR A 58 2.64 -7.28 7.13
C THR A 58 3.79 -7.66 8.07
N LYS A 59 3.51 -7.99 9.33
CA LYS A 59 4.51 -8.41 10.32
C LYS A 59 5.33 -9.65 9.91
N ASP A 60 4.82 -10.48 9.01
CA ASP A 60 5.46 -11.74 8.65
C ASP A 60 6.49 -11.55 7.51
N TYR A 61 6.31 -10.57 6.63
CA TYR A 61 7.22 -10.31 5.52
C TYR A 61 8.06 -9.02 5.68
N LEU A 62 7.57 -8.01 6.41
CA LEU A 62 8.27 -6.73 6.60
C LEU A 62 9.66 -6.89 7.23
N PRO A 63 9.90 -7.81 8.19
CA PRO A 63 11.24 -8.04 8.73
C PRO A 63 12.29 -8.39 7.68
N ALA A 64 11.92 -9.13 6.63
CA ALA A 64 12.84 -9.46 5.53
C ALA A 64 13.14 -8.23 4.64
N VAL A 65 12.18 -7.33 4.47
CA VAL A 65 12.40 -6.05 3.76
C VAL A 65 13.37 -5.17 4.54
N VAL A 66 13.18 -5.04 5.87
CA VAL A 66 14.09 -4.27 6.74
C VAL A 66 15.48 -4.89 6.76
N GLU A 67 15.59 -6.22 6.81
CA GLU A 67 16.88 -6.93 6.72
C GLU A 67 17.60 -6.61 5.40
N GLU A 68 16.90 -6.59 4.27
CA GLU A 68 17.49 -6.24 2.97
C GLU A 68 17.94 -4.77 2.92
N LEU A 69 17.18 -3.85 3.54
CA LEU A 69 17.60 -2.45 3.70
C LEU A 69 18.86 -2.33 4.57
N ASN A 70 18.88 -2.99 5.74
CA ASN A 70 20.05 -2.98 6.61
C ASN A 70 21.29 -3.55 5.90
N ASN A 71 21.15 -4.67 5.16
CA ASN A 71 22.22 -5.26 4.36
C ASN A 71 22.69 -4.35 3.22
N SER A 72 21.87 -3.40 2.80
CA SER A 72 22.16 -2.40 1.78
C SER A 72 22.77 -1.11 2.35
N GLY A 73 23.05 -1.08 3.66
CA GLY A 73 23.71 0.05 4.33
C GLY A 73 22.76 1.07 4.97
N ILE A 74 21.45 0.79 5.02
CA ILE A 74 20.46 1.67 5.68
C ILE A 74 20.28 1.20 7.13
N PRO A 75 20.78 1.93 8.15
CA PRO A 75 20.57 1.56 9.55
C PRO A 75 19.14 1.83 10.02
N ASP A 76 18.70 1.17 11.09
CA ASP A 76 17.37 1.36 11.67
C ASP A 76 17.03 2.83 11.99
N ALA A 77 18.03 3.64 12.37
CA ALA A 77 17.85 5.06 12.64
C ALA A 77 17.43 5.89 11.41
N ASP A 78 17.64 5.36 10.21
CA ASP A 78 17.29 5.97 8.95
C ASP A 78 16.05 5.34 8.31
N ILE A 79 15.43 4.37 9.00
CA ILE A 79 14.18 3.73 8.60
C ILE A 79 13.07 4.14 9.56
N PHE A 80 11.96 4.61 9.04
CA PHE A 80 10.76 4.88 9.83
C PHE A 80 9.51 4.35 9.16
N VAL A 81 8.48 4.10 9.96
CA VAL A 81 7.21 3.56 9.50
C VAL A 81 6.13 4.64 9.57
N ILE A 82 5.34 4.75 8.52
CA ILE A 82 4.09 5.51 8.54
C ILE A 82 2.93 4.52 8.34
N ILE A 83 2.04 4.45 9.31
CA ILE A 83 0.81 3.67 9.20
C ILE A 83 -0.19 4.48 8.39
N ALA A 84 -0.58 3.94 7.25
CA ALA A 84 -1.45 4.57 6.26
C ALA A 84 -2.92 4.48 6.67
N THR A 85 -3.31 5.30 7.65
CA THR A 85 -4.65 5.32 8.27
C THR A 85 -5.73 5.90 7.35
N GLY A 86 -5.34 6.77 6.40
CA GLY A 86 -6.31 7.59 5.68
C GLY A 86 -7.13 8.44 6.66
N THR A 87 -8.45 8.29 6.62
CA THR A 87 -9.37 8.97 7.56
C THR A 87 -9.76 8.13 8.78
N HIS A 88 -9.12 6.97 8.99
CA HIS A 88 -9.32 6.17 10.19
C HIS A 88 -8.64 6.84 11.39
N ARG A 89 -8.97 6.36 12.59
CA ARG A 89 -8.30 6.81 13.83
C ARG A 89 -6.85 6.32 13.90
N ASP A 90 -6.07 6.94 14.75
CA ASP A 90 -4.74 6.46 15.12
C ASP A 90 -4.79 5.06 15.74
N ASN A 91 -3.71 4.32 15.59
CA ASN A 91 -3.50 3.01 16.20
C ASN A 91 -2.82 3.20 17.56
N ASP A 92 -3.25 2.45 18.57
CA ASP A 92 -2.54 2.38 19.82
C ASP A 92 -1.27 1.49 19.71
N ASP A 93 -0.46 1.45 20.78
CA ASP A 93 0.79 0.70 20.79
C ASP A 93 0.59 -0.83 20.64
N GLU A 94 -0.53 -1.37 21.13
CA GLU A 94 -0.87 -2.79 20.98
C GLU A 94 -1.20 -3.11 19.52
N GLU A 95 -1.98 -2.25 18.89
CA GLU A 95 -2.31 -2.35 17.46
C GLU A 95 -1.06 -2.20 16.57
N LYS A 96 -0.16 -1.26 16.89
CA LYS A 96 1.12 -1.10 16.19
C LYS A 96 1.98 -2.35 16.29
N ARG A 97 2.00 -3.02 17.45
CA ARG A 97 2.67 -4.34 17.62
C ARG A 97 2.00 -5.44 16.80
N LEU A 98 0.69 -5.44 16.71
CA LEU A 98 -0.03 -6.40 15.87
C LEU A 98 0.28 -6.22 14.37
N ILE A 99 0.47 -4.97 13.92
CA ILE A 99 0.80 -4.63 12.52
C ILE A 99 2.25 -4.98 12.18
N LEU A 100 3.21 -4.64 13.07
CA LEU A 100 4.65 -4.69 12.78
C LEU A 100 5.37 -5.89 13.40
N GLY A 101 4.78 -6.49 14.42
CA GLY A 101 5.45 -7.41 15.33
C GLY A 101 6.33 -6.67 16.36
N ASP A 102 6.53 -7.28 17.53
CA ASP A 102 7.27 -6.68 18.65
C ASP A 102 8.70 -6.27 18.28
N ALA A 103 9.37 -7.07 17.45
CA ALA A 103 10.76 -6.83 17.09
C ALA A 103 10.95 -5.55 16.27
N LEU A 104 10.12 -5.30 15.26
CA LEU A 104 10.22 -4.08 14.44
C LEU A 104 9.66 -2.87 15.17
N PHE A 105 8.57 -3.04 15.93
CA PHE A 105 8.02 -1.95 16.75
C PHE A 105 9.03 -1.41 17.78
N ALA A 106 9.86 -2.29 18.35
CA ALA A 106 10.91 -1.87 19.29
C ALA A 106 12.14 -1.22 18.61
N ARG A 107 12.36 -1.44 17.31
CA ARG A 107 13.54 -1.00 16.56
C ARG A 107 13.32 0.29 15.79
N LEU A 108 12.12 0.50 15.25
CA LEU A 108 11.84 1.57 14.29
C LEU A 108 10.93 2.64 14.90
N GLN A 109 11.07 3.87 14.41
CA GLN A 109 10.11 4.93 14.71
C GLN A 109 8.82 4.67 13.93
N VAL A 110 7.66 4.79 14.59
CA VAL A 110 6.34 4.48 14.01
C VAL A 110 5.41 5.67 14.21
N PHE A 111 4.84 6.15 13.12
CA PHE A 111 3.91 7.26 13.09
C PHE A 111 2.59 6.82 12.46
N ASP A 112 1.47 7.34 12.95
CA ASP A 112 0.20 7.31 12.24
C ASP A 112 0.12 8.52 11.29
N HIS A 113 -0.51 8.31 10.13
CA HIS A 113 -0.85 9.41 9.22
C HIS A 113 -2.01 10.22 9.79
N ASP A 114 -1.96 11.54 9.63
CA ASP A 114 -3.04 12.46 10.01
C ASP A 114 -3.62 13.15 8.77
N ALA A 115 -4.75 12.62 8.27
CA ALA A 115 -5.44 13.16 7.10
C ALA A 115 -6.06 14.55 7.34
N TYR A 116 -6.28 14.93 8.59
CA TYR A 116 -6.98 16.17 8.97
C TYR A 116 -6.00 17.30 9.35
N GLY A 117 -4.75 16.98 9.65
CA GLY A 117 -3.73 17.95 10.00
C GLY A 117 -3.32 18.82 8.82
N SER A 118 -3.61 20.11 8.85
CA SER A 118 -3.29 21.03 7.76
C SER A 118 -1.77 21.21 7.53
N GLU A 119 -0.96 21.04 8.57
CA GLU A 119 0.50 21.12 8.50
C GLU A 119 1.16 19.74 8.32
N ALA A 120 0.38 18.66 8.52
CA ALA A 120 0.84 17.29 8.37
C ALA A 120 0.90 16.86 6.89
N ASN A 121 0.23 17.58 5.99
CA ASN A 121 0.09 17.23 4.59
C ASN A 121 0.62 18.34 3.67
N VAL A 122 1.36 17.97 2.63
CA VAL A 122 1.95 18.87 1.63
C VAL A 122 1.15 18.80 0.34
N PHE A 123 0.82 19.94 -0.24
CA PHE A 123 0.20 20.03 -1.57
C PHE A 123 1.23 19.78 -2.67
N LEU A 124 1.00 18.78 -3.50
CA LEU A 124 1.89 18.37 -4.59
C LEU A 124 1.38 18.75 -5.97
N GLY A 125 0.10 19.09 -6.11
CA GLY A 125 -0.51 19.43 -7.40
C GLY A 125 -1.97 18.98 -7.48
N THR A 126 -2.47 18.84 -8.70
CA THR A 126 -3.87 18.44 -8.96
C THR A 126 -3.88 17.40 -10.08
N THR A 127 -4.66 16.32 -9.91
CA THR A 127 -4.80 15.28 -10.94
C THR A 127 -5.54 15.78 -12.17
N SER A 128 -5.52 15.02 -13.25
CA SER A 128 -6.26 15.32 -14.48
C SER A 128 -7.78 15.43 -14.26
N ARG A 129 -8.28 14.81 -13.16
CA ARG A 129 -9.70 14.83 -12.76
C ARG A 129 -10.03 15.92 -11.74
N GLY A 130 -9.07 16.81 -11.43
CA GLY A 130 -9.28 17.93 -10.52
C GLY A 130 -9.14 17.58 -9.03
N THR A 131 -8.64 16.39 -8.68
CA THR A 131 -8.38 16.00 -7.29
C THR A 131 -7.14 16.75 -6.79
N PRO A 132 -7.24 17.60 -5.74
CA PRO A 132 -6.08 18.24 -5.13
C PRO A 132 -5.28 17.18 -4.36
N VAL A 133 -3.96 17.14 -4.57
CA VAL A 133 -3.08 16.10 -4.01
C VAL A 133 -2.36 16.64 -2.79
N TYR A 134 -2.84 16.27 -1.61
CA TYR A 134 -2.20 16.52 -0.32
C TYR A 134 -1.70 15.19 0.23
N ILE A 135 -0.40 15.06 0.53
CA ILE A 135 0.24 13.83 0.98
C ILE A 135 1.02 14.09 2.29
N ASP A 136 1.09 13.08 3.15
CA ASP A 136 1.85 13.11 4.40
C ASP A 136 3.26 13.68 4.19
N LYS A 137 3.55 14.75 4.91
CA LYS A 137 4.80 15.50 4.79
C LYS A 137 6.03 14.64 4.99
N ARG A 138 5.99 13.68 5.93
CA ARG A 138 7.12 12.79 6.23
C ARG A 138 7.44 11.87 5.06
N ALA A 139 6.40 11.40 4.34
CA ALA A 139 6.58 10.59 3.14
C ALA A 139 7.15 11.42 1.98
N VAL A 140 6.73 12.70 1.85
CA VAL A 140 7.23 13.61 0.82
C VAL A 140 8.69 14.01 1.08
N GLU A 141 9.10 14.16 2.34
CA GLU A 141 10.44 14.53 2.75
C GLU A 141 11.43 13.35 2.84
N ALA A 142 10.94 12.10 2.74
CA ALA A 142 11.79 10.92 2.70
C ALA A 142 12.54 10.80 1.38
N ASP A 143 13.81 10.32 1.41
CA ASP A 143 14.59 10.05 0.19
C ASP A 143 14.03 8.86 -0.58
N LYS A 144 13.47 7.88 0.15
CA LYS A 144 12.87 6.66 -0.42
C LYS A 144 11.56 6.34 0.27
N VAL A 145 10.56 6.04 -0.54
CA VAL A 145 9.25 5.58 -0.05
C VAL A 145 9.01 4.17 -0.58
N ILE A 146 8.76 3.24 0.35
CA ILE A 146 8.47 1.83 0.05
C ILE A 146 7.04 1.54 0.51
N LEU A 147 6.18 1.16 -0.42
CA LEU A 147 4.80 0.81 -0.11
C LEU A 147 4.72 -0.66 0.29
N THR A 148 3.91 -0.96 1.32
CA THR A 148 3.57 -2.33 1.68
C THR A 148 2.06 -2.50 1.85
N GLY A 149 1.57 -3.75 1.89
CA GLY A 149 0.16 -4.07 2.09
C GLY A 149 -0.23 -5.39 1.45
N GLY A 150 -1.53 -5.60 1.28
CA GLY A 150 -2.08 -6.80 0.64
C GLY A 150 -2.97 -6.45 -0.55
N ILE A 151 -2.91 -7.26 -1.61
CA ILE A 151 -3.80 -7.15 -2.75
C ILE A 151 -5.05 -7.99 -2.50
N THR A 152 -6.20 -7.36 -2.65
CA THR A 152 -7.53 -8.00 -2.62
C THR A 152 -8.47 -7.19 -3.49
N THR A 153 -9.61 -7.73 -3.86
CA THR A 153 -10.65 -6.98 -4.58
C THR A 153 -11.21 -5.84 -3.73
N HIS A 154 -11.65 -4.76 -4.37
CA HIS A 154 -12.17 -3.59 -3.69
C HIS A 154 -13.39 -3.01 -4.42
N LEU A 155 -14.42 -2.68 -3.64
CA LEU A 155 -15.75 -2.31 -4.13
C LEU A 155 -15.73 -1.17 -5.16
N PHE A 156 -14.95 -0.10 -4.94
CA PHE A 156 -14.90 1.06 -5.84
C PHE A 156 -13.60 1.16 -6.64
N ALA A 157 -12.47 0.78 -6.05
CA ALA A 157 -11.15 0.94 -6.67
C ALA A 157 -10.72 -0.26 -7.51
N GLY A 158 -11.60 -1.25 -7.73
CA GLY A 158 -11.27 -2.52 -8.38
C GLY A 158 -10.46 -3.44 -7.47
N PHE A 159 -9.26 -3.01 -7.08
CA PHE A 159 -8.36 -3.74 -6.19
C PHE A 159 -7.78 -2.85 -5.07
N GLY A 160 -7.45 -3.50 -3.94
CA GLY A 160 -6.64 -2.97 -2.85
C GLY A 160 -5.14 -3.05 -3.14
N GLY A 161 -4.32 -2.77 -2.14
CA GLY A 161 -2.86 -2.77 -2.26
C GLY A 161 -2.31 -1.63 -3.13
N GLY A 162 -1.00 -1.67 -3.37
CA GLY A 162 -0.31 -0.73 -4.25
C GLY A 162 -0.56 0.74 -3.91
N ARG A 163 -1.05 1.46 -4.90
CA ARG A 163 -1.41 2.88 -4.81
C ARG A 163 -2.32 3.24 -3.65
N LYS A 164 -3.07 2.27 -3.09
CA LYS A 164 -3.96 2.54 -1.95
C LYS A 164 -3.21 2.84 -0.65
N SER A 165 -1.97 2.45 -0.53
CA SER A 165 -1.13 2.89 0.59
C SER A 165 -0.84 4.40 0.54
N VAL A 166 -0.89 5.03 -0.65
CA VAL A 166 -0.78 6.47 -0.82
C VAL A 166 -2.16 7.13 -0.83
N MET A 167 -3.09 6.64 -1.66
CA MET A 167 -4.46 7.15 -1.75
C MET A 167 -5.48 6.03 -1.46
N PRO A 168 -6.17 6.04 -0.32
CA PRO A 168 -6.30 7.11 0.68
C PRO A 168 -5.24 7.13 1.78
N GLY A 169 -4.37 6.13 1.88
CA GLY A 169 -3.57 5.82 3.06
C GLY A 169 -2.76 6.97 3.65
N LEU A 170 -2.05 7.75 2.82
CA LEU A 170 -1.24 8.92 3.19
C LEU A 170 -1.85 10.24 2.73
N ALA A 171 -3.08 10.21 2.22
CA ALA A 171 -3.67 11.39 1.61
C ALA A 171 -4.44 12.25 2.61
N GLY A 172 -4.37 13.56 2.46
CA GLY A 172 -5.18 14.50 3.19
C GLY A 172 -6.67 14.34 2.88
N VAL A 173 -7.52 14.73 3.82
CA VAL A 173 -8.99 14.53 3.73
C VAL A 173 -9.62 15.12 2.48
N GLU A 174 -9.12 16.25 1.98
CA GLU A 174 -9.64 16.87 0.75
C GLU A 174 -9.32 16.01 -0.49
N THR A 175 -8.12 15.44 -0.58
CA THR A 175 -7.75 14.49 -1.63
C THR A 175 -8.67 13.27 -1.60
N ILE A 176 -8.89 12.71 -0.41
CA ILE A 176 -9.75 11.53 -0.21
C ILE A 176 -11.19 11.82 -0.66
N LYS A 177 -11.77 12.95 -0.23
CA LYS A 177 -13.12 13.35 -0.61
C LYS A 177 -13.28 13.47 -2.13
N HIS A 178 -12.38 14.19 -2.80
CA HIS A 178 -12.46 14.39 -4.25
C HIS A 178 -12.37 13.06 -5.00
N ASN A 179 -11.39 12.22 -4.69
CA ASN A 179 -11.27 10.92 -5.33
C ASN A 179 -12.50 10.02 -5.08
N HIS A 180 -12.99 9.94 -3.83
CA HIS A 180 -14.12 9.07 -3.53
C HIS A 180 -15.44 9.54 -4.15
N LEU A 181 -15.60 10.85 -4.37
CA LEU A 181 -16.74 11.39 -5.11
C LEU A 181 -16.75 10.93 -6.58
N LEU A 182 -15.62 10.56 -7.16
CA LEU A 182 -15.55 9.95 -8.49
C LEU A 182 -16.27 8.60 -8.58
N ALA A 183 -16.56 7.96 -7.45
CA ALA A 183 -17.38 6.75 -7.43
C ALA A 183 -18.86 7.02 -7.72
N LEU A 184 -19.30 8.27 -7.68
CA LEU A 184 -20.68 8.67 -7.99
C LEU A 184 -20.81 9.10 -9.45
N THR A 185 -22.03 9.03 -9.97
CA THR A 185 -22.35 9.62 -11.28
C THR A 185 -22.34 11.15 -11.19
N ASP A 186 -22.15 11.81 -12.33
CA ASP A 186 -22.17 13.28 -12.39
C ASP A 186 -23.60 13.85 -12.27
N GLU A 187 -24.61 13.01 -12.36
CA GLU A 187 -26.02 13.38 -12.19
C GLU A 187 -26.44 13.36 -10.72
N VAL A 188 -27.08 14.43 -10.27
CA VAL A 188 -27.65 14.50 -8.91
C VAL A 188 -28.71 13.40 -8.73
N GLY A 189 -28.48 12.49 -7.78
CA GLY A 189 -29.35 11.34 -7.54
C GLY A 189 -29.11 10.13 -8.46
N GLY A 190 -28.11 10.20 -9.35
CA GLY A 190 -27.77 9.11 -10.28
C GLY A 190 -27.10 7.88 -9.66
N GLY A 191 -26.62 8.00 -8.41
CA GLY A 191 -26.06 6.87 -7.66
C GLY A 191 -24.60 6.56 -7.96
N VAL A 192 -24.22 5.28 -7.87
CA VAL A 192 -22.83 4.82 -8.07
C VAL A 192 -22.54 4.72 -9.57
N ASN A 193 -21.36 5.19 -9.96
CA ASN A 193 -20.88 5.05 -11.33
C ASN A 193 -20.61 3.59 -11.65
N GLN A 194 -21.21 3.11 -12.74
CA GLN A 194 -21.13 1.70 -13.16
C GLN A 194 -19.74 1.25 -13.59
N GLU A 195 -18.83 2.19 -13.85
CA GLU A 195 -17.41 1.90 -14.15
C GLU A 195 -16.54 1.70 -12.90
N THR A 196 -17.09 1.96 -11.69
CA THR A 196 -16.39 1.80 -10.41
C THR A 196 -16.90 0.57 -9.68
N TYR A 197 -16.30 -0.60 -9.97
CA TYR A 197 -16.70 -1.87 -9.34
C TYR A 197 -15.51 -2.80 -9.10
N LEU A 198 -15.79 -3.91 -8.43
CA LEU A 198 -14.83 -4.98 -8.12
C LEU A 198 -14.06 -5.41 -9.37
N THR A 199 -12.76 -5.58 -9.21
CA THR A 199 -11.79 -6.04 -10.22
C THR A 199 -11.56 -5.12 -11.41
N LYS A 200 -12.36 -4.07 -11.61
CA LYS A 200 -12.14 -3.13 -12.71
C LYS A 200 -11.02 -2.14 -12.40
N ILE A 201 -10.03 -2.06 -13.28
CA ILE A 201 -8.89 -1.13 -13.22
C ILE A 201 -9.01 -0.09 -14.33
N GLU A 202 -8.96 -0.52 -15.59
CA GLU A 202 -9.05 0.35 -16.76
C GLU A 202 -10.45 0.95 -16.93
N GLY A 203 -10.53 2.25 -17.15
CA GLY A 203 -11.78 3.00 -17.21
C GLY A 203 -12.46 3.21 -15.86
N ASN A 204 -11.88 2.70 -14.77
CA ASN A 204 -12.35 2.99 -13.42
C ASN A 204 -11.76 4.31 -12.95
N ARG A 205 -12.57 5.38 -13.01
CA ARG A 205 -12.12 6.75 -12.71
C ARG A 205 -11.55 6.91 -11.29
N VAL A 206 -12.04 6.16 -10.31
CA VAL A 206 -11.50 6.15 -8.94
C VAL A 206 -10.11 5.53 -8.93
N SER A 207 -9.94 4.37 -9.57
CA SER A 207 -8.66 3.66 -9.65
C SER A 207 -7.59 4.46 -10.39
N GLU A 208 -7.95 5.05 -11.53
CA GLU A 208 -7.03 5.84 -12.35
C GLU A 208 -6.59 7.11 -11.62
N ASP A 209 -7.49 7.83 -10.96
CA ASP A 209 -7.17 9.00 -10.17
C ASP A 209 -6.28 8.66 -8.96
N MET A 210 -6.52 7.50 -8.30
CA MET A 210 -5.62 6.98 -7.25
C MET A 210 -4.21 6.73 -7.79
N CYS A 211 -4.07 6.24 -9.03
CA CYS A 211 -2.77 6.06 -9.67
C CYS A 211 -2.09 7.41 -9.95
N GLU A 212 -2.83 8.41 -10.41
CA GLU A 212 -2.29 9.76 -10.60
C GLU A 212 -1.82 10.36 -9.26
N VAL A 213 -2.62 10.25 -8.19
CA VAL A 213 -2.21 10.71 -6.84
C VAL A 213 -0.94 10.00 -6.39
N CYS A 214 -0.85 8.67 -6.56
CA CYS A 214 0.34 7.90 -6.19
C CYS A 214 1.58 8.35 -7.00
N ALA A 215 1.41 8.68 -8.28
CA ALA A 215 2.48 9.15 -9.15
C ALA A 215 3.07 10.50 -8.69
N PHE A 216 2.31 11.36 -8.01
CA PHE A 216 2.85 12.60 -7.43
C PHE A 216 3.88 12.33 -6.32
N LEU A 217 3.68 11.31 -5.49
CA LEU A 217 4.67 10.87 -4.49
C LEU A 217 5.79 10.05 -5.13
N ASN A 218 5.47 9.30 -6.19
CA ASN A 218 6.37 8.45 -6.95
C ASN A 218 7.21 7.49 -6.06
N PRO A 219 6.57 6.56 -5.32
CA PRO A 219 7.28 5.63 -4.46
C PRO A 219 8.32 4.82 -5.22
N CYS A 220 9.49 4.60 -4.62
CA CYS A 220 10.59 3.91 -5.29
C CYS A 220 10.38 2.39 -5.40
N PHE A 221 9.57 1.82 -4.51
CA PHE A 221 9.38 0.37 -4.43
C PHE A 221 8.05 -0.01 -3.79
N LEU A 222 7.59 -1.23 -4.06
CA LEU A 222 6.41 -1.84 -3.48
C LEU A 222 6.70 -3.28 -3.06
N VAL A 223 6.10 -3.72 -1.95
CA VAL A 223 5.98 -5.14 -1.56
C VAL A 223 4.56 -5.42 -1.14
N ASN A 224 3.86 -6.30 -1.86
CA ASN A 224 2.49 -6.66 -1.50
C ASN A 224 2.33 -8.18 -1.36
N SER A 225 1.53 -8.58 -0.37
CA SER A 225 1.09 -9.96 -0.18
C SER A 225 -0.21 -10.24 -0.93
N ILE A 226 -0.38 -11.49 -1.36
CA ILE A 226 -1.63 -12.05 -1.87
C ILE A 226 -1.92 -13.27 -1.02
N MET A 227 -3.13 -13.31 -0.45
CA MET A 227 -3.58 -14.33 0.48
C MET A 227 -4.71 -15.15 -0.14
N ASP A 228 -4.79 -16.44 0.21
CA ASP A 228 -5.98 -17.23 -0.06
C ASP A 228 -7.12 -16.94 0.95
N ALA A 229 -8.22 -17.67 0.80
CA ALA A 229 -9.39 -17.52 1.67
C ALA A 229 -9.14 -17.99 3.12
N GLU A 230 -8.15 -18.87 3.33
CA GLU A 230 -7.72 -19.38 4.63
C GLU A 230 -6.75 -18.42 5.33
N GLY A 231 -6.25 -17.39 4.62
CA GLY A 231 -5.29 -16.42 5.14
C GLY A 231 -3.84 -16.91 5.07
N ASP A 232 -3.54 -17.82 4.15
CA ASP A 232 -2.18 -18.28 3.85
C ASP A 232 -1.59 -17.48 2.68
N PHE A 233 -0.28 -17.27 2.71
CA PHE A 233 0.41 -16.59 1.63
C PHE A 233 0.44 -17.45 0.37
N VAL A 234 -0.05 -16.89 -0.73
CA VAL A 234 -0.01 -17.46 -2.07
C VAL A 234 1.12 -16.86 -2.88
N ARG A 235 1.26 -15.54 -2.80
CA ARG A 235 2.27 -14.79 -3.54
C ARG A 235 2.77 -13.59 -2.74
N ILE A 236 4.02 -13.24 -2.95
CA ILE A 236 4.58 -11.92 -2.61
C ILE A 236 5.06 -11.31 -3.92
N VAL A 237 4.53 -10.14 -4.26
CA VAL A 237 4.96 -9.35 -5.42
C VAL A 237 5.74 -8.13 -4.93
N ALA A 238 6.86 -7.83 -5.60
CA ALA A 238 7.66 -6.67 -5.28
C ALA A 238 8.20 -6.00 -6.55
N GLY A 239 8.43 -4.70 -6.50
CA GLY A 239 9.00 -3.96 -7.62
C GLY A 239 8.48 -2.53 -7.77
N HIS A 240 8.39 -2.06 -9.02
CA HIS A 240 7.80 -0.77 -9.34
C HIS A 240 6.35 -0.71 -8.83
N TRP A 241 5.99 0.39 -8.18
CA TRP A 241 4.73 0.48 -7.42
C TRP A 241 3.47 0.17 -8.24
N TYR A 242 3.48 0.48 -9.55
CA TYR A 242 2.37 0.17 -10.44
C TYR A 242 2.50 -1.23 -11.05
N ASP A 243 3.66 -1.56 -11.64
CA ASP A 243 3.85 -2.81 -12.40
C ASP A 243 3.74 -4.04 -11.50
N ALA A 244 4.35 -4.02 -10.31
CA ALA A 244 4.27 -5.11 -9.36
C ALA A 244 2.85 -5.25 -8.77
N TRP A 245 2.19 -4.13 -8.46
CA TRP A 245 0.79 -4.16 -8.04
C TRP A 245 -0.11 -4.72 -9.15
N TYR A 246 0.03 -4.22 -10.39
CA TYR A 246 -0.79 -4.68 -11.51
C TYR A 246 -0.59 -6.18 -11.77
N ALA A 247 0.66 -6.66 -11.78
CA ALA A 247 0.95 -8.09 -11.91
C ALA A 247 0.28 -8.91 -10.80
N GLY A 248 0.31 -8.42 -9.55
CA GLY A 248 -0.36 -9.09 -8.43
C GLY A 248 -1.89 -9.08 -8.49
N THR A 249 -2.52 -8.21 -9.29
CA THR A 249 -3.99 -8.25 -9.50
C THR A 249 -4.40 -9.32 -10.51
N GLN A 250 -3.46 -9.92 -11.23
CA GLN A 250 -3.70 -10.97 -12.23
C GLN A 250 -3.53 -12.39 -11.65
N GLU A 251 -3.04 -12.52 -10.41
CA GLU A 251 -2.93 -13.80 -9.67
C GLU A 251 -4.28 -14.19 -9.07
#